data_9b51422c40ebf44ce92a5b9b0d33d5cd
#
_entry.id   9b51422c40ebf44ce92a5b9b0d33d5cd
#
_cell.length_a   1.000
_cell.length_b   1.000
_cell.length_c   1.000
_cell.angle_alpha   90.00
_cell.angle_beta   90.00
_cell.angle_gamma   90.00
#
_symmetry.space_group_name_H-M   'P 1'
#
loop_
_entity.id
_entity.type
_entity.pdbx_description
1 polymer ?
#
loop_
_entity_poly.entity_id
_entity_poly.type
_entity_poly.pdbx_seq_one_letter_code
_entity_poly.pdbx_strand_id
1 'polypeptide(L)'
;MKLKKGVLLTIICMVGLMGVGCSSNGGEVASTQGDEVSSSSDPITLTVWESTGGPDEFIKQAGEAFNEKHPNITIEYVNVELSDTTGQIALDGPAGVGPDVFVAPHDKLGELVAGGHILATKDANKVTEVAVGACTSALTYDGTMYGYPVSAETYALFYNKDLIDEAEVPTTWDDLKAFSEKFNAEHNNQYGFMMDVENGYYTIIFTTSENNRLFGPDGTDTTNTNINSEESIEGMKFFQSLRSALDIPAADLTTAACDSAFSSGNVALYITGLWNVANFEGAGLNFGVAPLPSLPGNETPAASFSGTRAMFVSAYTDYPEESALFAEFLMSEEMQQLRFELTGSLPAINCEVESPYISGFLTQLDYAFPMPSIPQMNAFWDAMKAASANIWDGADVQTELDACNNTILAQ
;
A
#
# COMPACT_ATOMS: atom_id res chain seq x y z
N MET A 1 46.23 -15.43 -42.59
CA MET A 1 46.25 -15.58 -44.08
C MET A 1 45.12 -14.75 -44.67
N LYS A 2 45.51 -13.68 -45.41
CA LYS A 2 44.79 -12.89 -46.41
C LYS A 2 43.42 -12.27 -46.01
N LEU A 3 43.30 -10.96 -45.72
CA LEU A 3 43.35 -9.74 -46.60
C LEU A 3 42.31 -9.77 -47.73
N LYS A 4 41.37 -8.82 -47.84
CA LYS A 4 41.41 -7.49 -48.48
C LYS A 4 39.97 -7.01 -48.71
N LYS A 5 39.70 -5.80 -48.45
CA LYS A 5 39.52 -4.52 -49.19
C LYS A 5 38.02 -4.30 -49.46
N GLY A 6 37.37 -3.21 -49.24
CA GLY A 6 37.70 -1.79 -49.30
C GLY A 6 37.04 -1.16 -50.51
N VAL A 7 36.45 0.02 -50.39
CA VAL A 7 36.07 1.05 -51.35
C VAL A 7 34.77 1.73 -50.87
N LEU A 8 34.71 2.89 -50.35
CA LEU A 8 35.03 4.29 -50.68
C LEU A 8 33.99 4.99 -51.58
N LEU A 9 33.34 5.97 -51.01
CA LEU A 9 32.97 7.31 -51.50
C LEU A 9 31.93 7.45 -52.62
N THR A 10 30.86 8.25 -52.40
CA THR A 10 30.75 9.53 -53.16
C THR A 10 29.67 10.44 -52.52
N ILE A 11 30.07 11.65 -52.18
CA ILE A 11 29.28 12.83 -51.81
C ILE A 11 28.72 13.45 -53.10
N ILE A 12 27.45 13.86 -53.11
CA ILE A 12 26.96 14.92 -53.99
C ILE A 12 26.08 15.88 -53.19
N CYS A 13 26.61 17.10 -53.02
CA CYS A 13 25.85 18.30 -52.66
C CYS A 13 25.11 18.81 -53.89
N MET A 14 23.83 19.22 -53.74
CA MET A 14 23.26 20.23 -54.61
C MET A 14 22.44 21.25 -53.81
N VAL A 15 22.92 22.47 -53.94
CA VAL A 15 22.31 23.72 -53.52
C VAL A 15 21.40 24.22 -54.63
N GLY A 16 20.22 24.73 -54.28
CA GLY A 16 19.30 25.39 -55.23
C GLY A 16 18.44 26.43 -54.51
N LEU A 17 18.65 27.66 -54.91
CA LEU A 17 18.20 28.94 -54.31
C LEU A 17 16.75 29.30 -54.62
N MET A 18 16.20 30.06 -53.67
CA MET A 18 15.32 31.27 -53.74
C MET A 18 14.00 31.26 -54.53
N GLY A 19 12.99 31.72 -53.79
CA GLY A 19 11.76 32.31 -54.31
C GLY A 19 11.06 33.14 -53.24
N VAL A 20 11.32 34.45 -53.23
CA VAL A 20 10.68 35.48 -52.42
C VAL A 20 9.35 35.86 -53.12
N GLY A 21 8.24 35.87 -52.38
CA GLY A 21 6.98 36.43 -52.81
C GLY A 21 6.19 37.00 -51.63
N CYS A 22 6.24 38.31 -51.41
CA CYS A 22 5.35 39.08 -50.53
C CYS A 22 4.00 39.30 -51.22
N SER A 23 2.87 39.12 -50.49
CA SER A 23 1.75 40.10 -50.51
C SER A 23 0.69 39.82 -49.45
N SER A 24 0.53 40.74 -48.57
CA SER A 24 -0.54 41.44 -47.88
C SER A 24 -1.89 40.76 -47.55
N ASN A 25 -2.22 40.87 -46.24
CA ASN A 25 -3.47 41.31 -45.59
C ASN A 25 -4.70 40.39 -45.56
N GLY A 26 -5.13 40.09 -44.34
CA GLY A 26 -6.48 39.61 -44.00
C GLY A 26 -6.46 38.98 -42.60
N GLY A 27 -6.85 39.73 -41.56
CA GLY A 27 -6.96 39.21 -40.23
C GLY A 27 -8.09 38.21 -40.12
N GLU A 28 -7.82 37.11 -39.42
CA GLU A 28 -8.84 36.21 -38.89
C GLU A 28 -8.40 35.63 -37.56
N VAL A 29 -9.37 35.49 -36.69
CA VAL A 29 -9.34 35.19 -35.29
C VAL A 29 -8.64 33.86 -35.04
N ALA A 30 -7.67 33.84 -34.10
CA ALA A 30 -7.04 32.63 -33.61
C ALA A 30 -8.06 31.81 -32.80
N SER A 31 -8.49 30.67 -33.38
CA SER A 31 -9.09 29.57 -32.63
C SER A 31 -7.96 28.86 -31.89
N THR A 32 -8.09 28.77 -30.58
CA THR A 32 -7.29 27.89 -29.74
C THR A 32 -7.46 26.44 -30.21
N GLN A 33 -6.46 25.90 -30.89
CA GLN A 33 -6.33 24.46 -31.07
C GLN A 33 -5.92 23.89 -29.71
N GLY A 34 -6.76 23.00 -29.18
CA GLY A 34 -6.35 22.09 -28.12
C GLY A 34 -5.21 21.20 -28.66
N ASP A 35 -4.23 20.96 -27.85
CA ASP A 35 -3.16 20.01 -28.11
C ASP A 35 -3.79 18.61 -28.30
N GLU A 36 -4.02 18.23 -29.54
CA GLU A 36 -4.23 16.82 -29.89
C GLU A 36 -2.87 16.13 -29.71
N VAL A 37 -2.77 15.31 -28.68
CA VAL A 37 -1.69 14.35 -28.51
C VAL A 37 -1.66 13.50 -29.78
N SER A 38 -0.58 13.59 -30.53
CA SER A 38 -0.31 12.76 -31.71
C SER A 38 -0.23 11.31 -31.23
N SER A 39 -1.33 10.58 -31.29
CA SER A 39 -1.33 9.13 -31.06
C SER A 39 -0.49 8.47 -32.14
N SER A 40 0.66 7.91 -31.78
CA SER A 40 1.37 6.99 -32.68
C SER A 40 0.41 5.83 -32.99
N SER A 41 0.25 5.48 -34.25
CA SER A 41 -0.64 4.38 -34.69
C SER A 41 0.02 3.00 -34.52
N ASP A 42 1.25 2.96 -34.01
CA ASP A 42 2.00 1.73 -33.85
C ASP A 42 1.52 0.97 -32.59
N PRO A 43 1.39 -0.36 -32.67
CA PRO A 43 1.02 -1.16 -31.53
C PRO A 43 2.04 -1.04 -30.38
N ILE A 44 1.55 -0.81 -29.16
CA ILE A 44 2.34 -0.71 -27.92
C ILE A 44 1.86 -1.82 -26.98
N THR A 45 2.80 -2.47 -26.31
CA THR A 45 2.50 -3.37 -25.20
C THR A 45 3.15 -2.79 -23.93
N LEU A 46 2.32 -2.55 -22.91
CA LEU A 46 2.78 -2.13 -21.60
C LEU A 46 2.82 -3.35 -20.66
N THR A 47 3.98 -3.61 -20.09
CA THR A 47 4.15 -4.64 -19.06
C THR A 47 3.79 -4.07 -17.69
N VAL A 48 2.86 -4.73 -16.99
CA VAL A 48 2.35 -4.28 -15.69
C VAL A 48 2.58 -5.35 -14.63
N TRP A 49 3.31 -4.98 -13.57
CA TRP A 49 3.53 -5.87 -12.43
C TRP A 49 2.48 -5.62 -11.36
N GLU A 50 1.83 -6.70 -10.92
CA GLU A 50 0.90 -6.72 -9.80
C GLU A 50 0.91 -8.12 -9.16
N SER A 51 0.48 -8.24 -7.89
CA SER A 51 0.37 -9.50 -7.15
C SER A 51 -0.87 -10.29 -7.55
N THR A 52 -0.89 -11.57 -7.15
CA THR A 52 -2.03 -12.48 -7.32
C THR A 52 -3.12 -12.27 -6.26
N GLY A 53 -4.21 -13.02 -6.35
CA GLY A 53 -5.27 -13.08 -5.34
C GLY A 53 -6.34 -11.98 -5.45
N GLY A 54 -6.65 -11.55 -6.68
CA GLY A 54 -7.64 -10.52 -6.99
C GLY A 54 -7.04 -9.34 -7.74
N PRO A 55 -5.91 -8.75 -7.30
CA PRO A 55 -5.26 -7.67 -8.02
C PRO A 55 -4.83 -8.03 -9.45
N ASP A 56 -4.42 -9.28 -9.68
CA ASP A 56 -4.11 -9.79 -11.02
C ASP A 56 -5.34 -9.79 -11.95
N GLU A 57 -6.47 -10.21 -11.43
CA GLU A 57 -7.72 -10.20 -12.19
C GLU A 57 -8.18 -8.77 -12.48
N PHE A 58 -7.99 -7.85 -11.51
CA PHE A 58 -8.23 -6.43 -11.72
C PHE A 58 -7.40 -5.86 -12.89
N ILE A 59 -6.08 -6.10 -12.92
CA ILE A 59 -5.21 -5.58 -14.00
C ILE A 59 -5.60 -6.17 -15.36
N LYS A 60 -5.97 -7.45 -15.43
CA LYS A 60 -6.41 -8.09 -16.70
C LYS A 60 -7.69 -7.44 -17.22
N GLN A 61 -8.72 -7.30 -16.37
CA GLN A 61 -9.99 -6.70 -16.79
C GLN A 61 -9.84 -5.19 -17.09
N ALA A 62 -9.07 -4.46 -16.29
CA ALA A 62 -8.75 -3.07 -16.55
C ALA A 62 -7.98 -2.89 -17.86
N GLY A 63 -7.06 -3.82 -18.17
CA GLY A 63 -6.31 -3.83 -19.43
C GLY A 63 -7.22 -4.03 -20.66
N GLU A 64 -8.21 -4.93 -20.57
CA GLU A 64 -9.21 -5.13 -21.62
C GLU A 64 -10.06 -3.85 -21.81
N ALA A 65 -10.57 -3.27 -20.73
CA ALA A 65 -11.36 -2.03 -20.78
C ALA A 65 -10.54 -0.82 -21.28
N PHE A 66 -9.25 -0.77 -20.95
CA PHE A 66 -8.35 0.25 -21.47
C PHE A 66 -8.10 0.09 -22.98
N ASN A 67 -7.87 -1.14 -23.46
CA ASN A 67 -7.65 -1.44 -24.87
C ASN A 67 -8.87 -1.09 -25.73
N GLU A 68 -10.10 -1.22 -25.20
CA GLU A 68 -11.31 -0.76 -25.91
C GLU A 68 -11.27 0.75 -26.20
N LYS A 69 -10.70 1.56 -25.27
CA LYS A 69 -10.56 3.01 -25.41
C LYS A 69 -9.30 3.41 -26.18
N HIS A 70 -8.26 2.57 -26.12
CA HIS A 70 -6.94 2.78 -26.73
C HIS A 70 -6.50 1.54 -27.51
N PRO A 71 -7.07 1.24 -28.69
CA PRO A 71 -6.90 -0.03 -29.39
C PRO A 71 -5.47 -0.36 -29.83
N ASN A 72 -4.58 0.63 -29.84
CA ASN A 72 -3.16 0.46 -30.14
C ASN A 72 -2.32 0.08 -28.91
N ILE A 73 -2.91 0.07 -27.70
CA ILE A 73 -2.18 -0.24 -26.46
C ILE A 73 -2.72 -1.53 -25.84
N THR A 74 -1.85 -2.50 -25.64
CA THR A 74 -2.16 -3.77 -24.98
C THR A 74 -1.48 -3.81 -23.61
N ILE A 75 -2.18 -4.29 -22.60
CA ILE A 75 -1.62 -4.47 -21.25
C ILE A 75 -1.23 -5.95 -21.08
N GLU A 76 0.02 -6.19 -20.72
CA GLU A 76 0.56 -7.50 -20.35
C GLU A 76 0.78 -7.56 -18.84
N TYR A 77 -0.03 -8.35 -18.15
CA TYR A 77 0.13 -8.61 -16.72
C TYR A 77 1.28 -9.58 -16.46
N VAL A 78 2.13 -9.24 -15.50
CA VAL A 78 3.19 -10.14 -14.98
C VAL A 78 3.07 -10.20 -13.46
N ASN A 79 3.05 -11.42 -12.91
CA ASN A 79 3.01 -11.60 -11.46
C ASN A 79 4.34 -11.23 -10.82
N VAL A 80 4.30 -10.20 -9.96
CA VAL A 80 5.34 -9.89 -8.98
C VAL A 80 4.61 -9.52 -7.69
N GLU A 81 4.89 -10.25 -6.63
CA GLU A 81 4.22 -10.02 -5.34
C GLU A 81 4.58 -8.65 -4.77
N LEU A 82 3.62 -8.00 -4.08
CA LEU A 82 3.75 -6.63 -3.57
C LEU A 82 5.02 -6.41 -2.73
N SER A 83 5.40 -7.41 -1.93
CA SER A 83 6.62 -7.37 -1.11
C SER A 83 7.92 -7.36 -1.92
N ASP A 84 7.88 -7.86 -3.16
CA ASP A 84 9.07 -8.13 -3.96
C ASP A 84 9.31 -7.05 -5.02
N THR A 85 8.27 -6.26 -5.37
CA THR A 85 8.31 -5.30 -6.49
C THR A 85 9.45 -4.30 -6.38
N THR A 86 9.72 -3.76 -5.18
CA THR A 86 10.77 -2.75 -4.98
C THR A 86 12.18 -3.34 -5.20
N GLY A 87 12.43 -4.53 -4.67
CA GLY A 87 13.69 -5.24 -4.92
C GLY A 87 13.85 -5.67 -6.38
N GLN A 88 12.76 -6.13 -6.99
CA GLN A 88 12.76 -6.61 -8.37
C GLN A 88 13.00 -5.46 -9.38
N ILE A 89 12.34 -4.30 -9.21
CA ILE A 89 12.55 -3.15 -10.10
C ILE A 89 14.00 -2.64 -10.04
N ALA A 90 14.63 -2.69 -8.87
CA ALA A 90 16.03 -2.28 -8.72
C ALA A 90 17.01 -3.16 -9.51
N LEU A 91 16.64 -4.42 -9.79
CA LEU A 91 17.43 -5.38 -10.57
C LEU A 91 17.06 -5.34 -12.06
N ASP A 92 15.78 -5.48 -12.37
CA ASP A 92 15.27 -5.70 -13.71
C ASP A 92 15.13 -4.39 -14.50
N GLY A 93 14.86 -3.27 -13.83
CA GLY A 93 14.74 -1.97 -14.47
C GLY A 93 16.02 -1.57 -15.22
N PRO A 94 17.19 -1.48 -14.56
CA PRO A 94 18.46 -1.17 -15.22
C PRO A 94 18.88 -2.22 -16.26
N ALA A 95 18.41 -3.45 -16.14
CA ALA A 95 18.68 -4.53 -17.10
C ALA A 95 17.79 -4.45 -18.36
N GLY A 96 16.79 -3.55 -18.40
CA GLY A 96 15.88 -3.37 -19.52
C GLY A 96 14.88 -4.52 -19.70
N VAL A 97 14.58 -5.24 -18.60
CA VAL A 97 13.59 -6.33 -18.55
C VAL A 97 12.53 -6.07 -17.48
N GLY A 98 12.49 -4.87 -16.93
CA GLY A 98 11.51 -4.43 -15.95
C GLY A 98 10.16 -4.06 -16.58
N PRO A 99 9.18 -3.65 -15.75
CA PRO A 99 7.84 -3.23 -16.19
C PRO A 99 7.82 -1.80 -16.69
N ASP A 100 6.72 -1.44 -17.37
CA ASP A 100 6.36 -0.05 -17.67
C ASP A 100 5.63 0.59 -16.50
N VAL A 101 4.75 -0.20 -15.86
CA VAL A 101 3.98 0.20 -14.67
C VAL A 101 4.06 -0.91 -13.64
N PHE A 102 4.24 -0.57 -12.37
CA PHE A 102 4.29 -1.57 -11.30
C PHE A 102 3.66 -1.08 -10.00
N VAL A 103 3.13 -2.03 -9.24
CA VAL A 103 2.58 -1.77 -7.92
C VAL A 103 3.69 -1.66 -6.87
N ALA A 104 3.51 -0.76 -5.90
CA ALA A 104 4.24 -0.81 -4.64
C ALA A 104 3.42 -0.14 -3.52
N PRO A 105 3.67 -0.48 -2.25
CA PRO A 105 3.11 0.24 -1.13
C PRO A 105 3.86 1.57 -0.95
N HIS A 106 3.16 2.60 -0.47
CA HIS A 106 3.69 3.96 -0.39
C HIS A 106 4.89 4.13 0.56
N ASP A 107 5.05 3.26 1.57
CA ASP A 107 6.20 3.27 2.47
C ASP A 107 7.54 2.98 1.74
N LYS A 108 7.48 2.43 0.54
CA LYS A 108 8.63 2.23 -0.36
C LYS A 108 8.97 3.46 -1.21
N LEU A 109 8.17 4.52 -1.15
CA LEU A 109 8.34 5.70 -1.99
C LEU A 109 9.74 6.33 -1.88
N GLY A 110 10.22 6.51 -0.65
CA GLY A 110 11.56 7.07 -0.41
C GLY A 110 12.68 6.24 -1.02
N GLU A 111 12.60 4.92 -0.93
CA GLU A 111 13.56 3.99 -1.56
C GLU A 111 13.49 4.05 -3.08
N LEU A 112 12.29 4.04 -3.66
CA LEU A 112 12.08 4.10 -5.11
C LEU A 112 12.58 5.41 -5.71
N VAL A 113 12.36 6.54 -5.03
CA VAL A 113 12.86 7.87 -5.45
C VAL A 113 14.37 7.94 -5.33
N ALA A 114 14.94 7.51 -4.20
CA ALA A 114 16.38 7.51 -3.98
C ALA A 114 17.13 6.61 -4.99
N GLY A 115 16.52 5.49 -5.38
CA GLY A 115 17.03 4.58 -6.41
C GLY A 115 16.86 5.10 -7.84
N GLY A 116 16.05 6.15 -8.05
CA GLY A 116 15.75 6.66 -9.39
C GLY A 116 14.92 5.68 -10.24
N HIS A 117 14.06 4.86 -9.60
CA HIS A 117 13.34 3.78 -10.26
C HIS A 117 11.98 4.20 -10.83
N ILE A 118 11.46 5.36 -10.42
CA ILE A 118 10.12 5.85 -10.77
C ILE A 118 10.15 7.26 -11.34
N LEU A 119 9.18 7.56 -12.18
CA LEU A 119 8.91 8.89 -12.70
C LEU A 119 7.93 9.64 -11.78
N ALA A 120 8.06 10.97 -11.73
CA ALA A 120 7.07 11.83 -11.10
C ALA A 120 5.70 11.69 -11.80
N THR A 121 4.62 11.83 -11.04
CA THR A 121 3.25 11.84 -11.58
C THR A 121 3.08 12.97 -12.60
N LYS A 122 2.65 12.62 -13.80
CA LYS A 122 2.59 13.54 -14.94
C LYS A 122 1.63 14.72 -14.70
N ASP A 123 0.47 14.44 -14.13
CA ASP A 123 -0.54 15.45 -13.79
C ASP A 123 -0.98 15.29 -12.32
N ALA A 124 -0.11 15.72 -11.40
CA ALA A 124 -0.35 15.61 -9.97
C ALA A 124 -1.61 16.35 -9.52
N ASN A 125 -1.98 17.46 -10.17
CA ASN A 125 -3.21 18.20 -9.83
C ASN A 125 -4.45 17.35 -10.11
N LYS A 126 -4.49 16.68 -11.25
CA LYS A 126 -5.61 15.81 -11.64
C LYS A 126 -5.76 14.63 -10.68
N VAL A 127 -4.65 14.03 -10.25
CA VAL A 127 -4.67 12.98 -9.22
C VAL A 127 -5.20 13.52 -7.90
N THR A 128 -4.72 14.70 -7.47
CA THR A 128 -5.12 15.33 -6.20
C THR A 128 -6.60 15.73 -6.17
N GLU A 129 -7.19 16.08 -7.31
CA GLU A 129 -8.60 16.47 -7.40
C GLU A 129 -9.56 15.31 -7.10
N VAL A 130 -9.18 14.08 -7.40
CA VAL A 130 -10.06 12.90 -7.27
C VAL A 130 -9.69 12.00 -6.12
N ALA A 131 -8.40 11.89 -5.78
CA ALA A 131 -7.91 10.97 -4.76
C ALA A 131 -8.25 11.41 -3.33
N VAL A 132 -8.36 10.44 -2.44
CA VAL A 132 -8.44 10.66 -0.99
C VAL A 132 -7.18 11.38 -0.51
N GLY A 133 -7.33 12.41 0.33
CA GLY A 133 -6.22 13.27 0.74
C GLY A 133 -5.08 12.53 1.43
N ALA A 134 -5.39 11.47 2.20
CA ALA A 134 -4.37 10.61 2.81
C ALA A 134 -3.51 9.90 1.76
N CYS A 135 -4.11 9.43 0.64
CA CYS A 135 -3.38 8.79 -0.44
C CYS A 135 -2.47 9.75 -1.19
N THR A 136 -2.91 10.99 -1.43
CA THR A 136 -2.07 12.00 -2.09
C THR A 136 -0.89 12.42 -1.21
N SER A 137 -1.11 12.57 0.09
CA SER A 137 -0.04 12.87 1.05
C SER A 137 0.99 11.74 1.12
N ALA A 138 0.52 10.49 1.15
CA ALA A 138 1.37 9.30 1.19
C ALA A 138 2.26 9.14 -0.06
N LEU A 139 1.82 9.68 -1.22
CA LEU A 139 2.54 9.61 -2.49
C LEU A 139 3.34 10.89 -2.82
N THR A 140 3.47 11.81 -1.88
CA THR A 140 4.25 13.03 -2.04
C THR A 140 5.57 12.93 -1.27
N TYR A 141 6.68 13.01 -1.97
CA TYR A 141 8.03 12.98 -1.42
C TYR A 141 8.79 14.24 -1.83
N ASP A 142 9.32 14.99 -0.87
CA ASP A 142 10.03 16.26 -1.10
C ASP A 142 9.23 17.27 -1.97
N GLY A 143 7.91 17.32 -1.75
CA GLY A 143 7.00 18.20 -2.48
C GLY A 143 6.67 17.75 -3.91
N THR A 144 7.15 16.61 -4.34
CA THR A 144 6.85 16.00 -5.65
C THR A 144 5.99 14.77 -5.46
N MET A 145 4.88 14.68 -6.20
CA MET A 145 4.04 13.48 -6.22
C MET A 145 4.60 12.43 -7.15
N TYR A 146 4.54 11.18 -6.71
CA TYR A 146 4.89 9.98 -7.48
C TYR A 146 3.79 8.95 -7.39
N GLY A 147 3.51 8.29 -8.49
CA GLY A 147 2.52 7.21 -8.54
C GLY A 147 1.06 7.66 -8.59
N TYR A 148 0.20 6.68 -8.75
CA TYR A 148 -1.25 6.79 -8.93
C TYR A 148 -1.91 5.85 -7.93
N PRO A 149 -2.65 6.37 -6.92
CA PRO A 149 -3.20 5.54 -5.87
C PRO A 149 -4.34 4.66 -6.42
N VAL A 150 -4.30 3.36 -6.08
CA VAL A 150 -5.32 2.40 -6.53
C VAL A 150 -6.09 1.77 -5.37
N SER A 151 -5.61 1.84 -4.15
CA SER A 151 -6.39 1.52 -2.95
C SER A 151 -5.88 2.23 -1.71
N ALA A 152 -6.80 2.53 -0.79
CA ALA A 152 -6.52 2.87 0.59
C ALA A 152 -6.65 1.61 1.44
N GLU A 153 -5.76 1.42 2.41
CA GLU A 153 -5.69 0.21 3.21
C GLU A 153 -5.53 0.56 4.69
N THR A 154 -6.21 -0.21 5.54
CA THR A 154 -5.98 -0.26 6.98
C THR A 154 -6.47 -1.60 7.51
N TYR A 155 -6.24 -1.85 8.80
CA TYR A 155 -6.75 -3.01 9.51
C TYR A 155 -7.67 -2.56 10.63
N ALA A 156 -8.55 -3.48 11.07
CA ALA A 156 -9.57 -3.23 12.06
C ALA A 156 -9.80 -4.49 12.91
N LEU A 157 -10.75 -4.46 13.83
CA LEU A 157 -11.17 -5.60 14.62
C LEU A 157 -12.28 -6.36 13.89
N PHE A 158 -11.96 -7.57 13.42
CA PHE A 158 -12.96 -8.54 12.95
C PHE A 158 -13.56 -9.30 14.11
N TYR A 159 -14.85 -9.56 14.07
CA TYR A 159 -15.54 -10.38 15.06
C TYR A 159 -16.42 -11.44 14.40
N ASN A 160 -16.37 -12.66 14.93
CA ASN A 160 -17.18 -13.79 14.47
C ASN A 160 -18.55 -13.76 15.18
N LYS A 161 -19.62 -13.44 14.41
CA LYS A 161 -21.00 -13.30 14.93
C LYS A 161 -21.61 -14.61 15.45
N ASP A 162 -20.99 -15.75 15.15
CA ASP A 162 -21.41 -17.03 15.71
C ASP A 162 -20.80 -17.29 17.12
N LEU A 163 -19.81 -16.49 17.53
CA LEU A 163 -19.09 -16.62 18.81
C LEU A 163 -19.26 -15.41 19.74
N ILE A 164 -19.64 -14.25 19.22
CA ILE A 164 -19.84 -13.03 20.00
C ILE A 164 -20.94 -12.17 19.36
N ASP A 165 -21.88 -11.66 20.17
CA ASP A 165 -22.87 -10.71 19.72
C ASP A 165 -22.21 -9.34 19.42
N GLU A 166 -22.69 -8.64 18.38
CA GLU A 166 -22.17 -7.33 17.98
C GLU A 166 -22.19 -6.30 19.13
N ALA A 167 -23.24 -6.35 19.98
CA ALA A 167 -23.37 -5.47 21.12
C ALA A 167 -22.35 -5.75 22.26
N GLU A 168 -21.69 -6.91 22.22
CA GLU A 168 -20.69 -7.34 23.21
C GLU A 168 -19.25 -7.18 22.70
N VAL A 169 -19.06 -6.72 21.44
CA VAL A 169 -17.72 -6.47 20.87
C VAL A 169 -16.99 -5.43 21.72
N PRO A 170 -15.81 -5.76 22.28
CA PRO A 170 -15.07 -4.87 23.16
C PRO A 170 -14.65 -3.58 22.46
N THR A 171 -14.85 -2.44 23.11
CA THR A 171 -14.41 -1.13 22.64
C THR A 171 -13.14 -0.64 23.35
N THR A 172 -12.66 -1.38 24.35
CA THR A 172 -11.39 -1.14 25.03
C THR A 172 -10.53 -2.40 25.03
N TRP A 173 -9.22 -2.24 25.04
CA TRP A 173 -8.27 -3.36 25.13
C TRP A 173 -8.35 -4.10 26.47
N ASP A 174 -8.69 -3.40 27.55
CA ASP A 174 -8.93 -4.04 28.85
C ASP A 174 -10.12 -5.00 28.79
N ASP A 175 -11.24 -4.57 28.17
CA ASP A 175 -12.43 -5.42 27.99
C ASP A 175 -12.14 -6.58 27.03
N LEU A 176 -11.36 -6.34 25.93
CA LEU A 176 -10.94 -7.40 25.01
C LEU A 176 -10.14 -8.47 25.72
N LYS A 177 -9.16 -8.06 26.56
CA LYS A 177 -8.39 -8.99 27.36
C LYS A 177 -9.25 -9.80 28.32
N ALA A 178 -10.13 -9.14 29.07
CA ALA A 178 -11.03 -9.80 30.02
C ALA A 178 -12.01 -10.75 29.31
N PHE A 179 -12.55 -10.35 28.16
CA PHE A 179 -13.38 -11.21 27.30
C PHE A 179 -12.59 -12.46 26.87
N SER A 180 -11.38 -12.29 26.34
CA SER A 180 -10.54 -13.39 25.87
C SER A 180 -10.21 -14.39 26.97
N GLU A 181 -9.80 -13.91 28.15
CA GLU A 181 -9.50 -14.78 29.31
C GLU A 181 -10.72 -15.61 29.72
N LYS A 182 -11.89 -14.99 29.78
CA LYS A 182 -13.15 -15.69 30.08
C LYS A 182 -13.52 -16.69 28.99
N PHE A 183 -13.51 -16.24 27.72
CA PHE A 183 -13.89 -17.07 26.57
C PHE A 183 -13.02 -18.34 26.50
N ASN A 184 -11.70 -18.19 26.61
CA ASN A 184 -10.76 -19.30 26.56
C ASN A 184 -10.97 -20.30 27.70
N ALA A 185 -11.39 -19.84 28.89
CA ALA A 185 -11.72 -20.73 30.02
C ALA A 185 -12.99 -21.54 29.80
N GLU A 186 -13.94 -21.04 29.01
CA GLU A 186 -15.24 -21.66 28.74
C GLU A 186 -15.25 -22.50 27.46
N HIS A 187 -14.30 -22.28 26.53
CA HIS A 187 -14.28 -22.91 25.20
C HIS A 187 -12.96 -23.64 24.94
N ASN A 188 -13.05 -24.94 24.68
CA ASN A 188 -11.88 -25.74 24.29
C ASN A 188 -11.62 -25.61 22.78
N ASN A 189 -10.35 -25.41 22.39
CA ASN A 189 -9.90 -25.27 20.98
C ASN A 189 -10.49 -24.07 20.23
N GLN A 190 -10.98 -23.07 20.94
CA GLN A 190 -11.37 -21.77 20.38
C GLN A 190 -10.68 -20.68 21.19
N TYR A 191 -10.47 -19.53 20.55
CA TYR A 191 -9.77 -18.39 21.12
C TYR A 191 -10.66 -17.16 21.13
N GLY A 192 -10.69 -16.45 22.24
CA GLY A 192 -11.41 -15.18 22.35
C GLY A 192 -10.81 -14.09 21.47
N PHE A 193 -9.48 -14.13 21.28
CA PHE A 193 -8.76 -13.15 20.47
C PHE A 193 -7.51 -13.77 19.87
N MET A 194 -7.14 -13.34 18.64
CA MET A 194 -5.85 -13.59 18.02
C MET A 194 -5.36 -12.36 17.24
N MET A 195 -4.07 -12.23 17.09
CA MET A 195 -3.39 -11.30 16.18
C MET A 195 -1.98 -11.83 15.84
N ASP A 196 -1.42 -11.39 14.73
CA ASP A 196 0.01 -11.60 14.44
C ASP A 196 0.85 -10.67 15.34
N VAL A 197 1.49 -11.27 16.33
CA VAL A 197 2.24 -10.54 17.37
C VAL A 197 3.68 -10.21 16.98
N GLU A 198 4.18 -10.79 15.88
CA GLU A 198 5.51 -10.47 15.34
C GLU A 198 5.48 -9.33 14.33
N ASN A 199 4.34 -9.04 13.74
CA ASN A 199 4.24 -8.10 12.64
C ASN A 199 4.15 -6.65 13.14
N GLY A 200 5.20 -5.86 12.85
CA GLY A 200 5.26 -4.44 13.19
C GLY A 200 4.10 -3.61 12.64
N TYR A 201 3.47 -4.05 11.54
CA TYR A 201 2.28 -3.42 10.97
C TYR A 201 1.09 -3.43 11.94
N TYR A 202 0.90 -4.51 12.68
CA TYR A 202 -0.17 -4.63 13.69
C TYR A 202 0.26 -4.17 15.07
N THR A 203 1.51 -4.45 15.48
CA THR A 203 1.97 -4.17 16.83
C THR A 203 2.29 -2.70 17.07
N ILE A 204 2.42 -1.90 16.02
CA ILE A 204 2.63 -0.45 16.10
C ILE A 204 1.56 0.27 16.94
N ILE A 205 0.33 -0.23 16.98
CA ILE A 205 -0.77 0.36 17.76
C ILE A 205 -0.44 0.49 19.24
N PHE A 206 0.41 -0.38 19.78
CA PHE A 206 0.83 -0.33 21.18
C PHE A 206 1.96 0.64 21.45
N THR A 207 2.60 1.19 20.42
CA THR A 207 3.70 2.16 20.55
C THR A 207 3.30 3.56 20.11
N THR A 208 2.05 3.76 19.66
CA THR A 208 1.59 5.03 19.11
C THR A 208 0.41 5.59 19.88
N SER A 209 0.37 6.91 19.99
CA SER A 209 -0.76 7.68 20.48
C SER A 209 -0.95 8.93 19.63
N GLU A 210 -1.91 9.78 19.98
CA GLU A 210 -2.09 11.09 19.32
C GLU A 210 -0.81 11.94 19.37
N ASN A 211 -0.03 11.83 20.46
CA ASN A 211 1.17 12.62 20.69
C ASN A 211 2.48 11.85 20.42
N ASN A 212 2.41 10.55 20.17
CA ASN A 212 3.55 9.68 19.95
C ASN A 212 3.42 8.95 18.62
N ARG A 213 4.02 9.49 17.57
CA ARG A 213 4.02 8.91 16.23
C ARG A 213 5.41 8.46 15.84
N LEU A 214 5.49 7.34 15.12
CA LEU A 214 6.73 6.84 14.54
C LEU A 214 7.37 7.92 13.65
N PHE A 215 8.62 8.28 13.92
CA PHE A 215 9.39 9.34 13.27
C PHE A 215 8.75 10.74 13.38
N GLY A 216 8.05 11.00 14.50
CA GLY A 216 7.41 12.29 14.77
C GLY A 216 6.05 12.48 14.10
N PRO A 217 5.41 13.64 14.31
CA PRO A 217 4.04 13.90 13.82
C PRO A 217 3.86 13.72 12.32
N ASP A 218 4.87 14.07 11.54
CA ASP A 218 4.86 14.02 10.07
C ASP A 218 5.52 12.74 9.51
N GLY A 219 6.02 11.85 10.38
CA GLY A 219 6.68 10.61 9.98
C GLY A 219 8.03 10.82 9.26
N THR A 220 8.72 11.93 9.49
CA THR A 220 9.92 12.33 8.73
C THR A 220 11.16 12.60 9.58
N ASP A 221 11.08 12.47 10.91
CA ASP A 221 12.21 12.68 11.81
C ASP A 221 13.19 11.49 11.77
N THR A 222 14.23 11.62 10.96
CA THR A 222 15.29 10.59 10.83
C THR A 222 16.21 10.47 12.04
N THR A 223 16.04 11.32 13.06
CA THR A 223 16.90 11.36 14.24
C THR A 223 16.26 10.74 15.49
N ASN A 224 14.95 10.55 15.47
CA ASN A 224 14.18 9.99 16.58
C ASN A 224 12.99 9.16 16.06
N THR A 225 12.91 7.90 16.45
CA THR A 225 11.81 7.03 16.04
C THR A 225 10.58 7.14 16.93
N ASN A 226 10.70 7.64 18.16
CA ASN A 226 9.72 7.57 19.25
C ASN A 226 9.33 6.13 19.69
N ILE A 227 9.92 5.09 19.10
CA ILE A 227 9.54 3.69 19.39
C ILE A 227 9.89 3.25 20.82
N ASN A 228 10.87 3.92 21.47
CA ASN A 228 11.29 3.66 22.83
C ASN A 228 10.94 4.80 23.80
N SER A 229 9.94 5.61 23.46
CA SER A 229 9.39 6.63 24.38
C SER A 229 8.74 5.98 25.59
N GLU A 230 8.49 6.76 26.65
CA GLU A 230 7.79 6.28 27.84
C GLU A 230 6.39 5.74 27.49
N GLU A 231 5.66 6.42 26.58
CA GLU A 231 4.35 5.98 26.09
C GLU A 231 4.44 4.63 25.34
N SER A 232 5.43 4.46 24.46
CA SER A 232 5.67 3.20 23.76
C SER A 232 6.01 2.06 24.72
N ILE A 233 6.82 2.32 25.73
CA ILE A 233 7.18 1.33 26.75
C ILE A 233 5.95 0.88 27.55
N GLU A 234 5.09 1.80 27.98
CA GLU A 234 3.85 1.46 28.69
C GLU A 234 2.88 0.69 27.79
N GLY A 235 2.69 1.10 26.54
CA GLY A 235 1.85 0.38 25.60
C GLY A 235 2.36 -1.04 25.31
N MET A 236 3.67 -1.23 25.14
CA MET A 236 4.25 -2.56 24.90
C MET A 236 4.29 -3.43 26.17
N LYS A 237 4.30 -2.86 27.37
CA LYS A 237 4.04 -3.61 28.62
C LYS A 237 2.59 -4.12 28.65
N PHE A 238 1.64 -3.31 28.21
CA PHE A 238 0.27 -3.77 28.05
C PHE A 238 0.17 -4.89 27.01
N PHE A 239 0.78 -4.73 25.83
CA PHE A 239 0.89 -5.78 24.80
C PHE A 239 1.45 -7.09 25.38
N GLN A 240 2.56 -7.03 26.11
CA GLN A 240 3.14 -8.20 26.80
C GLN A 240 2.12 -8.87 27.75
N SER A 241 1.28 -8.07 28.43
CA SER A 241 0.28 -8.58 29.35
C SER A 241 -0.84 -9.38 28.67
N LEU A 242 -1.07 -9.19 27.36
CA LEU A 242 -2.05 -9.97 26.57
C LEU A 242 -1.66 -11.44 26.46
N ARG A 243 -0.39 -11.78 26.73
CA ARG A 243 0.09 -13.17 26.77
C ARG A 243 -0.74 -14.04 27.73
N SER A 244 -1.31 -13.46 28.80
CA SER A 244 -2.20 -14.18 29.72
C SER A 244 -3.55 -14.56 29.09
N ALA A 245 -4.02 -13.78 28.12
CA ALA A 245 -5.27 -14.02 27.39
C ALA A 245 -5.06 -14.88 26.14
N LEU A 246 -3.83 -14.95 25.61
CA LEU A 246 -3.48 -15.74 24.43
C LEU A 246 -2.15 -16.46 24.68
N ASP A 247 -2.18 -17.60 25.39
CA ASP A 247 -0.99 -18.35 25.78
C ASP A 247 -0.42 -19.19 24.63
N ILE A 248 0.01 -18.52 23.56
CA ILE A 248 0.65 -19.10 22.37
C ILE A 248 1.97 -18.36 22.13
N PRO A 249 3.10 -19.05 21.88
CA PRO A 249 4.38 -18.43 21.54
C PRO A 249 4.28 -17.54 20.30
N ALA A 250 5.09 -16.48 20.21
CA ALA A 250 5.10 -15.55 19.07
C ALA A 250 5.24 -16.28 17.74
N ALA A 251 6.17 -17.22 17.63
CA ALA A 251 6.44 -17.97 16.39
C ALA A 251 5.24 -18.78 15.86
N ASP A 252 4.24 -19.06 16.68
CA ASP A 252 3.02 -19.78 16.28
C ASP A 252 1.85 -18.85 15.95
N LEU A 253 2.00 -17.52 16.18
CA LEU A 253 1.00 -16.47 15.93
C LEU A 253 1.28 -15.69 14.63
N THR A 254 1.62 -16.40 13.57
CA THR A 254 1.83 -15.79 12.26
C THR A 254 0.51 -15.36 11.62
N THR A 255 0.56 -14.40 10.68
CA THR A 255 -0.63 -13.98 9.90
C THR A 255 -1.36 -15.20 9.31
N ALA A 256 -0.64 -16.13 8.69
CA ALA A 256 -1.23 -17.33 8.08
C ALA A 256 -1.94 -18.23 9.11
N ALA A 257 -1.36 -18.39 10.31
CA ALA A 257 -1.97 -19.20 11.37
C ALA A 257 -3.25 -18.53 11.90
N CYS A 258 -3.21 -17.21 12.11
CA CYS A 258 -4.36 -16.42 12.58
C CYS A 258 -5.48 -16.39 11.53
N ASP A 259 -5.16 -16.15 10.24
CA ASP A 259 -6.11 -16.20 9.13
C ASP A 259 -6.82 -17.55 9.04
N SER A 260 -6.05 -18.64 9.13
CA SER A 260 -6.60 -19.99 9.11
C SER A 260 -7.51 -20.30 10.31
N ALA A 261 -7.12 -19.84 11.50
CA ALA A 261 -7.92 -20.04 12.72
C ALA A 261 -9.24 -19.27 12.65
N PHE A 262 -9.21 -18.00 12.19
CA PHE A 262 -10.41 -17.18 12.03
C PHE A 262 -11.31 -17.72 10.92
N SER A 263 -10.78 -18.05 9.74
CA SER A 263 -11.54 -18.63 8.62
C SER A 263 -12.23 -19.96 9.01
N SER A 264 -11.64 -20.72 9.94
CA SER A 264 -12.21 -21.97 10.45
C SER A 264 -13.28 -21.77 11.54
N GLY A 265 -13.62 -20.52 11.91
CA GLY A 265 -14.59 -20.20 12.95
C GLY A 265 -14.12 -20.48 14.37
N ASN A 266 -12.80 -20.57 14.61
CA ASN A 266 -12.23 -20.92 15.90
C ASN A 266 -11.79 -19.70 16.73
N VAL A 267 -11.98 -18.47 16.23
CA VAL A 267 -11.55 -17.23 16.87
C VAL A 267 -12.72 -16.26 16.93
N ALA A 268 -12.99 -15.67 18.09
CA ALA A 268 -14.06 -14.71 18.25
C ALA A 268 -13.68 -13.31 17.74
N LEU A 269 -12.47 -12.84 18.05
CA LEU A 269 -11.97 -11.51 17.71
C LEU A 269 -10.59 -11.64 17.03
N TYR A 270 -10.40 -10.97 15.89
CA TYR A 270 -9.16 -11.02 15.13
C TYR A 270 -8.81 -9.65 14.54
N ILE A 271 -7.55 -9.24 14.66
CA ILE A 271 -7.06 -8.03 14.01
C ILE A 271 -6.42 -8.41 12.68
N THR A 272 -7.00 -7.92 11.61
CA THR A 272 -6.47 -8.06 10.25
C THR A 272 -7.01 -6.95 9.34
N GLY A 273 -6.55 -6.91 8.08
CA GLY A 273 -6.95 -5.90 7.12
C GLY A 273 -8.10 -6.33 6.23
N LEU A 274 -8.59 -5.35 5.48
CA LEU A 274 -9.71 -5.51 4.55
C LEU A 274 -9.42 -6.52 3.42
N TRP A 275 -8.16 -6.82 3.12
CA TRP A 275 -7.74 -7.83 2.13
C TRP A 275 -8.18 -9.25 2.51
N ASN A 276 -8.57 -9.50 3.76
CA ASN A 276 -9.08 -10.80 4.20
C ASN A 276 -10.61 -10.94 4.09
N VAL A 277 -11.35 -9.87 3.78
CA VAL A 277 -12.82 -9.90 3.67
C VAL A 277 -13.27 -10.97 2.68
N ALA A 278 -12.75 -10.95 1.45
CA ALA A 278 -13.13 -11.92 0.42
C ALA A 278 -12.78 -13.37 0.81
N ASN A 279 -11.65 -13.58 1.52
CA ASN A 279 -11.25 -14.88 2.01
C ASN A 279 -12.22 -15.43 3.07
N PHE A 280 -12.66 -14.60 4.01
CA PHE A 280 -13.59 -14.98 5.07
C PHE A 280 -15.02 -15.19 4.53
N GLU A 281 -15.45 -14.36 3.56
CA GLU A 281 -16.71 -14.58 2.84
C GLU A 281 -16.68 -15.89 2.06
N GLY A 282 -15.59 -16.16 1.35
CA GLY A 282 -15.36 -17.42 0.62
C GLY A 282 -15.36 -18.66 1.52
N ALA A 283 -14.93 -18.51 2.78
CA ALA A 283 -15.02 -19.54 3.80
C ALA A 283 -16.45 -19.70 4.39
N GLY A 284 -17.36 -18.81 4.06
CA GLY A 284 -18.74 -18.80 4.60
C GLY A 284 -18.82 -18.34 6.06
N LEU A 285 -17.84 -17.58 6.54
CA LEU A 285 -17.81 -17.08 7.91
C LEU A 285 -18.83 -15.96 8.10
N ASN A 286 -19.57 -16.01 9.20
CA ASN A 286 -20.51 -14.95 9.61
C ASN A 286 -19.77 -13.96 10.51
N PHE A 287 -19.29 -12.85 9.95
CA PHE A 287 -18.44 -11.90 10.67
C PHE A 287 -18.92 -10.45 10.54
N GLY A 288 -18.34 -9.59 11.34
CA GLY A 288 -18.45 -8.13 11.22
C GLY A 288 -17.08 -7.48 11.44
N VAL A 289 -17.03 -6.18 11.21
CA VAL A 289 -15.84 -5.34 11.38
C VAL A 289 -16.18 -4.15 12.27
N ALA A 290 -15.35 -3.91 13.26
CA ALA A 290 -15.43 -2.77 14.19
C ALA A 290 -14.10 -2.01 14.22
N PRO A 291 -14.07 -0.74 14.63
CA PRO A 291 -12.82 -0.06 14.92
C PRO A 291 -12.00 -0.81 15.97
N LEU A 292 -10.69 -0.60 15.98
CA LEU A 292 -9.82 -1.14 17.04
C LEU A 292 -10.25 -0.62 18.40
N PRO A 293 -10.16 -1.43 19.47
CA PRO A 293 -10.43 -0.96 20.82
C PRO A 293 -9.46 0.15 21.24
N SER A 294 -9.89 1.02 22.14
CA SER A 294 -9.03 2.05 22.73
C SER A 294 -8.02 1.42 23.71
N LEU A 295 -6.78 1.90 23.66
CA LEU A 295 -5.73 1.50 24.62
C LEU A 295 -6.04 2.01 26.04
N PRO A 296 -5.50 1.37 27.08
CA PRO A 296 -5.69 1.85 28.44
C PRO A 296 -5.34 3.33 28.61
N GLY A 297 -6.26 4.10 29.18
CA GLY A 297 -6.11 5.54 29.37
C GLY A 297 -6.48 6.42 28.17
N ASN A 298 -6.84 5.84 27.02
CA ASN A 298 -7.30 6.57 25.83
C ASN A 298 -8.81 6.44 25.65
N GLU A 299 -9.44 7.49 25.11
CA GLU A 299 -10.90 7.51 24.82
C GLU A 299 -11.20 7.18 23.35
N THR A 300 -10.19 7.24 22.48
CA THR A 300 -10.31 6.99 21.03
C THR A 300 -9.78 5.61 20.65
N PRO A 301 -10.27 5.03 19.55
CA PRO A 301 -9.71 3.82 18.97
C PRO A 301 -8.20 3.87 18.81
N ALA A 302 -7.53 2.74 18.97
CA ALA A 302 -6.09 2.63 18.74
C ALA A 302 -5.76 3.00 17.29
N ALA A 303 -4.69 3.78 17.12
CA ALA A 303 -4.31 4.31 15.82
C ALA A 303 -3.56 3.27 14.99
N SER A 304 -4.21 2.74 13.96
CA SER A 304 -3.60 1.82 13.00
C SER A 304 -2.71 2.55 11.99
N PHE A 305 -1.81 1.82 11.34
CA PHE A 305 -1.27 2.30 10.08
C PHE A 305 -2.37 2.37 9.00
N SER A 306 -2.32 3.41 8.17
CA SER A 306 -2.98 3.42 6.88
C SER A 306 -1.96 3.23 5.78
N GLY A 307 -2.33 2.45 4.77
CA GLY A 307 -1.55 2.17 3.59
C GLY A 307 -2.17 2.83 2.35
N THR A 308 -1.33 3.12 1.37
CA THR A 308 -1.75 3.43 0.02
C THR A 308 -1.00 2.50 -0.93
N ARG A 309 -1.76 1.68 -1.63
CA ARG A 309 -1.23 0.88 -2.73
C ARG A 309 -1.29 1.75 -3.98
N ALA A 310 -0.20 1.89 -4.67
CA ALA A 310 -0.11 2.75 -5.84
C ALA A 310 0.54 2.06 -7.03
N MET A 311 0.17 2.48 -8.22
CA MET A 311 0.84 2.13 -9.46
C MET A 311 1.88 3.20 -9.77
N PHE A 312 3.11 2.79 -9.99
CA PHE A 312 4.24 3.67 -10.32
C PHE A 312 4.63 3.48 -11.77
N VAL A 313 4.91 4.58 -12.45
CA VAL A 313 5.50 4.55 -13.79
C VAL A 313 7.01 4.34 -13.65
N SER A 314 7.52 3.31 -14.27
CA SER A 314 8.93 2.97 -14.26
C SER A 314 9.77 4.06 -14.93
N ALA A 315 10.91 4.41 -14.33
CA ALA A 315 11.88 5.31 -14.96
C ALA A 315 12.61 4.66 -16.16
N TYR A 316 12.39 3.38 -16.38
CA TYR A 316 13.03 2.57 -17.42
C TYR A 316 12.10 2.28 -18.60
N THR A 317 10.86 2.76 -18.56
CA THR A 317 9.89 2.55 -19.66
C THR A 317 10.25 3.33 -20.92
N ASP A 318 10.04 2.73 -22.08
CA ASP A 318 10.10 3.42 -23.37
C ASP A 318 8.78 4.19 -23.68
N TYR A 319 7.72 3.98 -22.87
CA TYR A 319 6.37 4.50 -23.09
C TYR A 319 5.83 5.30 -21.87
N PRO A 320 6.52 6.36 -21.40
CA PRO A 320 6.15 7.07 -20.18
C PRO A 320 4.78 7.74 -20.24
N GLU A 321 4.36 8.20 -21.43
CA GLU A 321 3.08 8.86 -21.62
C GLU A 321 1.91 7.86 -21.55
N GLU A 322 2.04 6.73 -22.23
CA GLU A 322 1.04 5.66 -22.27
C GLU A 322 0.96 4.93 -20.92
N SER A 323 2.10 4.77 -20.24
CA SER A 323 2.17 4.22 -18.89
C SER A 323 1.43 5.09 -17.88
N ALA A 324 1.65 6.41 -17.93
CA ALA A 324 0.93 7.37 -17.10
C ALA A 324 -0.57 7.36 -17.40
N LEU A 325 -0.95 7.28 -18.68
CA LEU A 325 -2.35 7.23 -19.11
C LEU A 325 -3.06 5.99 -18.58
N PHE A 326 -2.40 4.82 -18.64
CA PHE A 326 -2.95 3.59 -18.04
C PHE A 326 -3.06 3.69 -16.53
N ALA A 327 -2.02 4.13 -15.83
CA ALA A 327 -2.04 4.29 -14.39
C ALA A 327 -3.13 5.28 -13.91
N GLU A 328 -3.34 6.38 -14.64
CA GLU A 328 -4.44 7.30 -14.40
C GLU A 328 -5.81 6.66 -14.66
N PHE A 329 -5.95 5.85 -15.72
CA PHE A 329 -7.19 5.13 -16.00
C PHE A 329 -7.62 4.22 -14.85
N LEU A 330 -6.68 3.58 -14.16
CA LEU A 330 -6.96 2.75 -12.97
C LEU A 330 -7.56 3.54 -11.80
N MET A 331 -7.45 4.87 -11.81
CA MET A 331 -8.08 5.76 -10.84
C MET A 331 -9.51 6.17 -11.21
N SER A 332 -10.04 5.78 -12.35
CA SER A 332 -11.43 6.09 -12.71
C SER A 332 -12.40 5.41 -11.75
N GLU A 333 -13.58 6.01 -11.52
CA GLU A 333 -14.60 5.46 -10.61
C GLU A 333 -14.95 4.01 -10.97
N GLU A 334 -15.12 3.72 -12.27
CA GLU A 334 -15.38 2.37 -12.78
C GLU A 334 -14.29 1.37 -12.36
N MET A 335 -13.02 1.75 -12.47
CA MET A 335 -11.90 0.87 -12.13
C MET A 335 -11.72 0.74 -10.61
N GLN A 336 -11.99 1.78 -9.85
CA GLN A 336 -11.93 1.72 -8.39
C GLN A 336 -13.06 0.84 -7.80
N GLN A 337 -14.25 0.89 -8.39
CA GLN A 337 -15.36 -0.01 -8.03
C GLN A 337 -15.04 -1.46 -8.42
N LEU A 338 -14.52 -1.70 -9.63
CA LEU A 338 -14.07 -3.02 -10.06
C LEU A 338 -12.99 -3.59 -9.13
N ARG A 339 -12.00 -2.76 -8.74
CA ARG A 339 -10.97 -3.19 -7.80
C ARG A 339 -11.56 -3.58 -6.45
N PHE A 340 -12.48 -2.77 -5.94
CA PHE A 340 -13.19 -3.07 -4.69
C PHE A 340 -13.95 -4.41 -4.77
N GLU A 341 -14.68 -4.66 -5.86
CA GLU A 341 -15.41 -5.91 -6.08
C GLU A 341 -14.50 -7.14 -6.11
N LEU A 342 -13.31 -7.02 -6.72
CA LEU A 342 -12.38 -8.14 -6.88
C LEU A 342 -11.46 -8.36 -5.67
N THR A 343 -11.19 -7.32 -4.89
CA THR A 343 -10.15 -7.37 -3.83
C THR A 343 -10.66 -7.01 -2.44
N GLY A 344 -11.84 -6.39 -2.32
CA GLY A 344 -12.34 -5.80 -1.08
C GLY A 344 -11.58 -4.54 -0.63
N SER A 345 -10.55 -4.10 -1.36
CA SER A 345 -9.72 -2.93 -1.02
C SER A 345 -10.50 -1.63 -1.16
N LEU A 346 -10.40 -0.72 -0.18
CA LEU A 346 -11.07 0.57 -0.24
C LEU A 346 -10.59 1.40 -1.43
N PRO A 347 -11.50 2.11 -2.13
CA PRO A 347 -11.10 3.01 -3.17
C PRO A 347 -10.11 4.08 -2.68
N ALA A 348 -9.17 4.43 -3.53
CA ALA A 348 -8.24 5.52 -3.29
C ALA A 348 -8.78 6.88 -3.73
N ILE A 349 -9.98 6.91 -4.29
CA ILE A 349 -10.70 8.12 -4.70
C ILE A 349 -12.02 8.25 -3.94
N ASN A 350 -12.61 9.44 -3.98
CA ASN A 350 -13.93 9.69 -3.42
C ASN A 350 -15.01 9.07 -4.32
N CYS A 351 -15.32 7.80 -4.14
CA CYS A 351 -16.45 7.11 -4.78
C CYS A 351 -17.23 6.27 -3.77
N GLU A 352 -18.49 6.00 -4.09
CA GLU A 352 -19.34 5.18 -3.24
C GLU A 352 -19.15 3.69 -3.58
N VAL A 353 -18.98 2.89 -2.53
CA VAL A 353 -18.97 1.43 -2.60
C VAL A 353 -19.83 0.86 -1.48
N GLU A 354 -20.53 -0.22 -1.75
CA GLU A 354 -21.43 -0.86 -0.78
C GLU A 354 -20.80 -2.16 -0.26
N SER A 355 -20.64 -2.25 1.05
CA SER A 355 -20.25 -3.47 1.74
C SER A 355 -20.71 -3.39 3.21
N PRO A 356 -21.16 -4.50 3.80
CA PRO A 356 -21.53 -4.52 5.21
C PRO A 356 -20.35 -4.28 6.17
N TYR A 357 -19.13 -4.35 5.68
CA TYR A 357 -17.91 -4.21 6.48
C TYR A 357 -17.27 -2.82 6.37
N ILE A 358 -17.67 -2.02 5.40
CA ILE A 358 -17.01 -0.77 5.05
C ILE A 358 -17.05 0.26 6.17
N SER A 359 -18.16 0.33 6.91
CA SER A 359 -18.33 1.30 7.99
C SER A 359 -17.30 1.13 9.11
N GLY A 360 -16.93 -0.11 9.44
CA GLY A 360 -15.89 -0.41 10.42
C GLY A 360 -14.53 0.10 10.00
N PHE A 361 -14.15 -0.14 8.73
CA PHE A 361 -12.88 0.33 8.18
C PHE A 361 -12.85 1.85 8.00
N LEU A 362 -13.91 2.47 7.50
CA LEU A 362 -13.97 3.94 7.36
C LEU A 362 -13.85 4.62 8.73
N THR A 363 -14.54 4.09 9.75
CA THR A 363 -14.38 4.61 11.12
C THR A 363 -12.95 4.42 11.63
N GLN A 364 -12.30 3.29 11.34
CA GLN A 364 -10.91 3.08 11.73
C GLN A 364 -9.94 4.02 11.00
N LEU A 365 -10.19 4.31 9.73
CA LEU A 365 -9.37 5.25 8.94
C LEU A 365 -9.34 6.67 9.53
N ASP A 366 -10.40 7.11 10.21
CA ASP A 366 -10.44 8.41 10.91
C ASP A 366 -9.39 8.50 12.03
N TYR A 367 -8.93 7.35 12.55
CA TYR A 367 -7.91 7.24 13.61
C TYR A 367 -6.57 6.73 13.11
N ALA A 368 -6.52 6.27 11.86
CA ALA A 368 -5.28 5.76 11.27
C ALA A 368 -4.30 6.88 10.90
N PHE A 369 -3.04 6.52 10.75
CA PHE A 369 -2.00 7.42 10.26
C PHE A 369 -1.18 6.75 9.16
N PRO A 370 -0.70 7.50 8.17
CA PRO A 370 0.09 6.94 7.08
C PRO A 370 1.38 6.30 7.61
N MET A 371 1.76 5.16 7.07
CA MET A 371 3.10 4.63 7.27
C MET A 371 4.12 5.67 6.79
N PRO A 372 5.18 5.96 7.56
CA PRO A 372 6.25 6.82 7.08
C PRO A 372 6.89 6.29 5.80
N SER A 373 7.22 7.18 4.86
CA SER A 373 7.81 6.81 3.55
C SER A 373 9.32 7.08 3.47
N ILE A 374 9.99 7.23 4.61
CA ILE A 374 11.43 7.47 4.70
C ILE A 374 12.23 6.16 4.63
N PRO A 375 13.50 6.18 4.17
CA PRO A 375 14.32 4.96 4.01
C PRO A 375 14.46 4.11 5.27
N GLN A 376 14.42 4.73 6.46
CA GLN A 376 14.50 4.04 7.76
C GLN A 376 13.36 3.05 8.00
N MET A 377 12.23 3.17 7.29
CA MET A 377 11.15 2.19 7.37
C MET A 377 11.58 0.78 6.95
N ASN A 378 12.57 0.64 6.07
CA ASN A 378 13.09 -0.69 5.73
C ASN A 378 13.66 -1.43 6.94
N ALA A 379 14.40 -0.71 7.80
CA ALA A 379 14.94 -1.29 9.03
C ALA A 379 13.87 -1.47 10.12
N PHE A 380 12.82 -0.65 10.11
CA PHE A 380 11.73 -0.75 11.07
C PHE A 380 11.07 -2.14 11.06
N TRP A 381 10.79 -2.69 9.89
CA TRP A 381 10.05 -3.95 9.78
C TRP A 381 10.74 -5.11 10.50
N ASP A 382 12.02 -5.33 10.22
CA ASP A 382 12.79 -6.42 10.85
C ASP A 382 13.08 -6.14 12.33
N ALA A 383 13.38 -4.89 12.68
CA ALA A 383 13.67 -4.51 14.05
C ALA A 383 12.43 -4.63 14.96
N MET A 384 11.27 -4.16 14.47
CA MET A 384 10.02 -4.25 15.22
C MET A 384 9.51 -5.68 15.32
N LYS A 385 9.67 -6.48 14.26
CA LYS A 385 9.36 -7.92 14.29
C LYS A 385 10.12 -8.61 15.43
N ALA A 386 11.43 -8.42 15.50
CA ALA A 386 12.25 -9.03 16.55
C ALA A 386 11.86 -8.54 17.94
N ALA A 387 11.69 -7.23 18.12
CA ALA A 387 11.31 -6.65 19.41
C ALA A 387 9.94 -7.14 19.88
N SER A 388 8.93 -7.12 19.01
CA SER A 388 7.57 -7.57 19.36
C SER A 388 7.53 -9.05 19.75
N ALA A 389 8.21 -9.92 18.99
CA ALA A 389 8.29 -11.34 19.30
C ALA A 389 8.95 -11.60 20.66
N ASN A 390 10.10 -10.96 20.91
CA ASN A 390 10.82 -11.11 22.17
C ASN A 390 10.01 -10.60 23.37
N ILE A 391 9.36 -9.42 23.23
CA ILE A 391 8.50 -8.83 24.26
C ILE A 391 7.32 -9.75 24.54
N TRP A 392 6.64 -10.28 23.51
CA TRP A 392 5.54 -11.22 23.67
C TRP A 392 5.95 -12.47 24.45
N ASP A 393 7.14 -13.00 24.20
CA ASP A 393 7.68 -14.18 24.87
C ASP A 393 8.37 -13.86 26.20
N GLY A 394 8.27 -12.62 26.72
CA GLY A 394 8.61 -12.25 28.08
C GLY A 394 9.93 -11.52 28.26
N ALA A 395 10.57 -11.03 27.19
CA ALA A 395 11.77 -10.21 27.29
C ALA A 395 11.45 -8.83 27.92
N ASP A 396 12.48 -8.14 28.40
CA ASP A 396 12.34 -6.80 28.99
C ASP A 396 11.99 -5.76 27.92
N VAL A 397 10.84 -5.12 28.08
CA VAL A 397 10.25 -4.20 27.09
C VAL A 397 11.18 -3.04 26.76
N GLN A 398 11.77 -2.38 27.77
CA GLN A 398 12.66 -1.25 27.52
C GLN A 398 13.90 -1.67 26.74
N THR A 399 14.51 -2.79 27.10
CA THR A 399 15.72 -3.30 26.44
C THR A 399 15.45 -3.60 24.97
N GLU A 400 14.31 -4.24 24.66
CA GLU A 400 13.95 -4.59 23.28
C GLU A 400 13.62 -3.35 22.45
N LEU A 401 12.89 -2.38 23.01
CA LEU A 401 12.57 -1.15 22.28
C LEU A 401 13.81 -0.25 22.08
N ASP A 402 14.73 -0.20 23.03
CA ASP A 402 16.01 0.51 22.85
C ASP A 402 16.86 -0.13 21.76
N ALA A 403 16.91 -1.46 21.69
CA ALA A 403 17.60 -2.18 20.62
C ALA A 403 16.93 -1.94 19.24
N CYS A 404 15.60 -1.96 19.20
CA CYS A 404 14.80 -1.65 18.02
C CYS A 404 15.12 -0.23 17.51
N ASN A 405 15.01 0.78 18.36
CA ASN A 405 15.34 2.17 18.05
C ASN A 405 16.75 2.33 17.47
N ASN A 406 17.74 1.73 18.15
CA ASN A 406 19.13 1.81 17.72
C ASN A 406 19.36 1.14 16.36
N THR A 407 18.67 0.04 16.08
CA THR A 407 18.75 -0.66 14.77
C THR A 407 18.19 0.19 13.65
N ILE A 408 17.05 0.83 13.87
CA ILE A 408 16.39 1.70 12.89
C ILE A 408 17.23 2.94 12.59
N LEU A 409 17.79 3.60 13.61
CA LEU A 409 18.58 4.82 13.45
C LEU A 409 20.01 4.58 12.94
N ALA A 410 20.46 3.33 12.84
CA ALA A 410 21.78 2.98 12.32
C ALA A 410 21.83 2.94 10.77
N GLN A 411 20.73 3.18 10.08
CA GLN A 411 20.59 3.12 8.61
C GLN A 411 21.00 4.42 7.91
#